data_1aa688865e63a05b230ddeeaefdab2da
#
_entry.id   1aa688865e63a05b230ddeeaefdab2da
#
_cell.length_a   1.000
_cell.length_b   1.000
_cell.length_c   1.000
_cell.angle_alpha   90.00
_cell.angle_beta   90.00
_cell.angle_gamma   90.00
#
_symmetry.space_group_name_H-M   'P 1'
#
loop_
_entity.id
_entity.type
_entity.pdbx_description
1 polymer ?
#
loop_
_entity_poly.entity_id
_entity_poly.type
_entity_poly.pdbx_seq_one_letter_code
_entity_poly.pdbx_strand_id
1 'polypeptide(L)'
;MCTLWVDRDFQGISKTSVSENFRYYWNRWGATNDVFSSMRAWGQGHRGTAYAFEHINFDGRFAALNVNNGASSWWSYFGSAFNDVVSSSLIVAREPNDIVVPLRQQVAPTFASIFDAQTAGTQLSRVGDPRVYGTFFPGHDASRVFITIDQNLNVEISNWPDYSANVKYDVEFYLSGGKLHGYARWSRVWVESGLFSSRVHDRIAPRLHGAKGDITSAIESQLAVFSTRNFSSVYLLPGPQPDMNQFGFFARYDDDVCLAVVPN
;
A
#
# COMPACT_ATOMS: atom_id res chain seq x y z
N MET A 1 13.98 14.96 6.93
CA MET A 1 13.63 15.05 8.36
C MET A 1 12.18 15.48 8.50
N CYS A 2 11.47 14.93 9.46
CA CYS A 2 10.09 15.33 9.79
C CYS A 2 9.93 15.38 11.31
N THR A 3 9.26 16.41 11.81
CA THR A 3 8.93 16.55 13.22
C THR A 3 7.42 16.72 13.38
N LEU A 4 6.85 16.02 14.35
CA LEU A 4 5.47 16.11 14.79
C LEU A 4 5.43 16.78 16.17
N TRP A 5 4.43 17.60 16.43
CA TRP A 5 4.21 18.27 17.72
C TRP A 5 2.81 17.96 18.25
N VAL A 6 2.72 17.86 19.58
CA VAL A 6 1.47 17.57 20.29
C VAL A 6 0.46 18.72 20.11
N ASP A 7 0.93 19.95 20.16
CA ASP A 7 0.06 21.13 20.05
C ASP A 7 0.13 21.77 18.65
N ARG A 8 -0.82 22.67 18.38
CA ARG A 8 -0.82 23.52 17.18
C ARG A 8 0.41 24.42 17.16
N ASP A 9 0.70 24.96 15.99
CA ASP A 9 1.73 25.98 15.79
C ASP A 9 3.12 25.54 16.27
N PHE A 10 3.39 24.23 16.20
CA PHE A 10 4.68 23.60 16.56
C PHE A 10 5.05 23.76 18.04
N GLN A 11 4.05 23.72 18.90
CA GLN A 11 4.21 23.82 20.34
C GLN A 11 4.15 22.46 21.03
N GLY A 12 4.51 22.44 22.31
CA GLY A 12 4.46 21.25 23.15
C GLY A 12 5.57 20.25 22.89
N ILE A 13 5.32 19.02 23.28
CA ILE A 13 6.27 17.91 23.10
C ILE A 13 6.38 17.58 21.61
N SER A 14 7.60 17.40 21.13
CA SER A 14 7.85 17.04 19.74
C SER A 14 8.54 15.68 19.60
N LYS A 15 8.31 15.03 18.47
CA LYS A 15 9.00 13.83 18.01
C LYS A 15 9.56 14.03 16.61
N THR A 16 10.82 13.75 16.44
CA THR A 16 11.51 13.93 15.15
C THR A 16 11.92 12.60 14.56
N SER A 17 11.64 12.45 13.28
CA SER A 17 12.12 11.36 12.43
C SER A 17 13.16 11.91 11.47
N VAL A 18 14.31 11.26 11.38
CA VAL A 18 15.42 11.65 10.49
C VAL A 18 15.68 10.50 9.53
N SER A 19 15.68 10.76 8.23
CA SER A 19 16.15 9.80 7.24
C SER A 19 17.62 10.09 6.94
N GLU A 20 18.49 9.21 7.40
CA GLU A 20 19.91 9.25 7.05
C GLU A 20 20.21 8.06 6.13
N ASN A 21 20.49 8.35 4.87
CA ASN A 21 20.91 7.36 3.85
C ASN A 21 19.91 6.24 3.49
N PHE A 22 18.66 6.31 3.95
CA PHE A 22 17.63 5.34 3.60
C PHE A 22 16.49 6.02 2.84
N ARG A 23 15.92 5.30 1.86
CA ARG A 23 14.78 5.78 1.10
C ARG A 23 13.51 5.85 1.94
N TYR A 24 13.40 5.00 2.96
CA TYR A 24 12.32 5.02 3.93
C TYR A 24 12.85 5.28 5.34
N TYR A 25 12.17 6.15 6.05
CA TYR A 25 12.24 6.23 7.50
C TYR A 25 10.84 6.24 8.10
N TRP A 26 10.64 5.51 9.17
CA TRP A 26 9.32 5.30 9.78
C TRP A 26 9.42 5.34 11.30
N ASN A 27 8.30 5.69 11.93
CA ASN A 27 8.11 5.60 13.36
C ASN A 27 6.70 5.14 13.70
N ARG A 28 6.64 4.32 14.76
CA ARG A 28 5.41 3.97 15.46
C ARG A 28 5.49 4.63 16.82
N TRP A 29 4.52 5.45 17.15
CA TRP A 29 4.64 6.36 18.28
C TRP A 29 4.29 5.73 19.63
N GLY A 30 3.71 4.53 19.69
CA GLY A 30 3.48 3.78 20.92
C GLY A 30 2.74 4.58 21.98
N ALA A 31 3.42 4.90 23.08
CA ALA A 31 2.84 5.67 24.20
C ALA A 31 2.54 7.15 23.90
N THR A 32 3.00 7.67 22.76
CA THR A 32 2.66 9.01 22.26
C THR A 32 1.71 8.95 21.07
N ASN A 33 0.93 7.89 20.99
CA ASN A 33 -0.10 7.69 20.00
C ASN A 33 -1.26 8.67 20.19
N ASP A 34 -1.88 9.10 19.07
CA ASP A 34 -3.09 9.93 19.06
C ASP A 34 -2.95 11.27 19.80
N VAL A 35 -1.82 11.95 19.66
CA VAL A 35 -1.58 13.22 20.37
C VAL A 35 -1.01 14.32 19.49
N PHE A 36 -0.72 14.07 18.23
CA PHE A 36 -0.06 15.06 17.38
C PHE A 36 -1.05 15.95 16.63
N SER A 37 -0.78 17.25 16.65
CA SER A 37 -1.63 18.32 16.10
C SER A 37 -0.99 19.10 14.97
N SER A 38 0.34 19.07 14.83
CA SER A 38 1.07 19.79 13.79
C SER A 38 2.31 19.01 13.30
N MET A 39 2.76 19.31 12.09
CA MET A 39 3.88 18.63 11.46
C MET A 39 4.72 19.59 10.61
N ARG A 40 6.02 19.39 10.62
CA ARG A 40 6.95 20.07 9.72
C ARG A 40 7.95 19.09 9.14
N ALA A 41 8.20 19.22 7.84
CA ALA A 41 9.18 18.41 7.13
C ALA A 41 10.22 19.30 6.43
N TRP A 42 11.47 18.83 6.41
CA TRP A 42 12.59 19.51 5.78
C TRP A 42 13.33 18.59 4.82
N GLY A 43 13.63 19.07 3.62
CA GLY A 43 14.52 18.43 2.66
C GLY A 43 15.94 18.99 2.78
N GLN A 44 16.86 18.17 3.25
CA GLN A 44 18.29 18.52 3.26
C GLN A 44 18.94 18.04 1.96
N GLY A 45 18.73 18.79 0.88
CA GLY A 45 19.31 18.41 -0.41
C GLY A 45 18.50 17.37 -1.22
N HIS A 46 17.42 16.82 -0.65
CA HIS A 46 16.61 15.77 -1.29
C HIS A 46 15.16 16.20 -1.45
N ARG A 47 14.48 15.58 -2.38
CA ARG A 47 13.03 15.62 -2.53
C ARG A 47 12.42 14.45 -1.78
N GLY A 48 11.20 14.61 -1.31
CA GLY A 48 10.50 13.54 -0.63
C GLY A 48 9.11 13.91 -0.17
N THR A 49 8.48 12.96 0.47
CA THR A 49 7.18 13.14 1.12
C THR A 49 7.24 12.58 2.52
N ALA A 50 6.77 13.37 3.49
CA ALA A 50 6.55 12.93 4.85
C ALA A 50 5.06 12.67 5.04
N TYR A 51 4.73 11.51 5.58
CA TYR A 51 3.38 11.04 5.85
C TYR A 51 3.17 10.87 7.35
N ALA A 52 2.01 11.28 7.84
CA ALA A 52 1.54 11.01 9.19
C ALA A 52 0.23 10.22 9.09
N PHE A 53 0.17 9.03 9.68
CA PHE A 53 -0.96 8.09 9.56
C PHE A 53 -1.78 8.01 10.84
N GLU A 54 -3.07 7.79 10.68
CA GLU A 54 -4.03 7.58 11.76
C GLU A 54 -3.72 6.31 12.57
N HIS A 55 -3.24 5.24 11.94
CA HIS A 55 -3.01 3.96 12.58
C HIS A 55 -1.53 3.59 12.70
N ILE A 56 -1.21 2.77 13.70
CA ILE A 56 0.18 2.41 14.04
C ILE A 56 0.91 1.63 12.94
N ASN A 57 0.19 1.01 12.00
CA ASN A 57 0.75 0.19 10.93
C ASN A 57 0.84 0.92 9.59
N PHE A 58 0.93 2.25 9.59
CA PHE A 58 0.94 3.08 8.38
C PHE A 58 -0.35 2.92 7.57
N ASP A 59 -1.46 2.90 8.26
CA ASP A 59 -2.79 2.63 7.75
C ASP A 59 -3.79 3.70 8.17
N GLY A 60 -5.03 3.64 7.64
CA GLY A 60 -6.04 4.64 7.86
C GLY A 60 -5.84 5.91 7.02
N ARG A 61 -6.41 7.01 7.44
CA ARG A 61 -6.19 8.32 6.81
C ARG A 61 -4.75 8.78 7.03
N PHE A 62 -4.26 9.62 6.15
CA PHE A 62 -2.95 10.21 6.32
C PHE A 62 -2.90 11.69 5.92
N ALA A 63 -1.99 12.42 6.55
CA ALA A 63 -1.55 13.73 6.10
C ALA A 63 -0.20 13.60 5.39
N ALA A 64 0.00 14.33 4.30
CA ALA A 64 1.24 14.29 3.54
C ALA A 64 1.82 15.69 3.34
N LEU A 65 3.13 15.82 3.55
CA LEU A 65 3.90 17.02 3.25
C LEU A 65 4.95 16.71 2.21
N ASN A 66 4.86 17.34 1.05
CA ASN A 66 5.89 17.27 0.04
C ASN A 66 7.02 18.25 0.34
N VAL A 67 8.24 17.78 0.21
CA VAL A 67 9.44 18.59 0.45
C VAL A 67 10.29 18.59 -0.81
N ASN A 68 10.51 19.76 -1.34
CA ASN A 68 11.46 19.99 -2.42
C ASN A 68 12.85 20.32 -1.86
N ASN A 69 13.89 20.11 -2.69
CA ASN A 69 15.28 20.36 -2.36
C ASN A 69 15.49 21.71 -1.64
N GLY A 70 15.99 21.67 -0.41
CA GLY A 70 16.26 22.85 0.41
C GLY A 70 15.06 23.56 1.00
N ALA A 71 13.84 23.15 0.66
CA ALA A 71 12.61 23.74 1.19
C ALA A 71 12.12 23.04 2.46
N SER A 72 11.29 23.72 3.23
CA SER A 72 10.49 23.11 4.29
C SER A 72 9.01 23.25 3.97
N SER A 73 8.24 22.26 4.37
CA SER A 73 6.78 22.27 4.29
C SER A 73 6.19 21.99 5.68
N TRP A 74 5.01 22.52 5.98
CA TRP A 74 4.43 22.39 7.31
C TRP A 74 2.91 22.43 7.32
N TRP A 75 2.34 21.79 8.33
CA TRP A 75 0.99 21.94 8.81
C TRP A 75 1.05 22.50 10.23
N SER A 76 0.65 23.74 10.43
CA SER A 76 0.57 24.35 11.78
C SER A 76 -0.57 23.74 12.61
N TYR A 77 -1.56 23.17 11.93
CA TYR A 77 -2.66 22.45 12.53
C TYR A 77 -3.26 21.45 11.54
N PHE A 78 -3.43 20.20 11.95
CA PHE A 78 -4.00 19.15 11.12
C PHE A 78 -5.51 19.29 10.84
N GLY A 79 -6.19 20.23 11.52
CA GLY A 79 -7.64 20.37 11.47
C GLY A 79 -8.35 19.42 12.43
N SER A 80 -9.60 19.73 12.78
CA SER A 80 -10.37 18.97 13.78
C SER A 80 -10.56 17.49 13.43
N ALA A 81 -10.55 17.16 12.14
CA ALA A 81 -10.77 15.79 11.67
C ALA A 81 -9.53 14.89 11.79
N PHE A 82 -8.32 15.48 11.95
CA PHE A 82 -7.07 14.72 12.00
C PHE A 82 -6.18 15.11 13.20
N ASN A 83 -6.70 15.93 14.09
CA ASN A 83 -6.04 16.30 15.33
C ASN A 83 -6.07 15.12 16.30
N ASP A 84 -4.95 14.89 16.99
CA ASP A 84 -4.80 13.86 18.01
C ASP A 84 -5.11 12.42 17.54
N VAL A 85 -4.85 12.12 16.26
CA VAL A 85 -5.08 10.76 15.72
C VAL A 85 -3.83 10.14 15.09
N VAL A 86 -2.70 10.83 15.06
CA VAL A 86 -1.49 10.35 14.41
C VAL A 86 -0.78 9.29 15.26
N SER A 87 -0.65 8.09 14.70
CA SER A 87 -0.08 6.91 15.37
C SER A 87 1.23 6.43 14.76
N SER A 88 1.51 6.77 13.51
CA SER A 88 2.76 6.43 12.84
C SER A 88 3.14 7.48 11.79
N SER A 89 4.40 7.50 11.39
CA SER A 89 4.90 8.38 10.34
C SER A 89 5.89 7.66 9.44
N LEU A 90 5.92 8.07 8.18
CA LEU A 90 6.80 7.56 7.16
C LEU A 90 7.41 8.72 6.39
N ILE A 91 8.71 8.70 6.17
CA ILE A 91 9.38 9.62 5.24
C ILE A 91 9.89 8.80 4.07
N VAL A 92 9.59 9.24 2.86
CA VAL A 92 10.06 8.62 1.64
C VAL A 92 10.85 9.63 0.85
N ALA A 93 12.14 9.37 0.62
CA ALA A 93 12.94 10.14 -0.30
C ALA A 93 12.58 9.77 -1.74
N ARG A 94 12.38 10.77 -2.59
CA ARG A 94 12.02 10.62 -4.01
C ARG A 94 12.97 11.42 -4.88
N GLU A 95 13.33 10.83 -6.02
CA GLU A 95 14.09 11.51 -7.04
C GLU A 95 13.19 11.90 -8.23
N PRO A 96 13.54 12.94 -9.02
CA PRO A 96 12.71 13.41 -10.13
C PRO A 96 12.44 12.34 -11.19
N ASN A 97 13.35 11.38 -11.33
CA ASN A 97 13.30 10.33 -12.35
C ASN A 97 12.63 9.05 -11.87
N ASP A 98 12.20 9.00 -10.61
CA ASP A 98 11.49 7.82 -10.08
C ASP A 98 10.16 7.63 -10.83
N ILE A 99 9.94 6.42 -11.33
CA ILE A 99 8.73 6.05 -12.03
C ILE A 99 7.74 5.54 -10.99
N VAL A 100 6.57 6.17 -10.91
CA VAL A 100 5.51 5.83 -9.95
C VAL A 100 4.31 5.27 -10.70
N VAL A 101 3.89 4.08 -10.31
CA VAL A 101 2.77 3.34 -10.92
C VAL A 101 1.67 3.14 -9.87
N PRO A 102 0.47 3.71 -10.05
CA PRO A 102 -0.66 3.48 -9.15
C PRO A 102 -1.19 2.06 -9.34
N LEU A 103 -0.98 1.20 -8.35
CA LEU A 103 -1.25 -0.24 -8.48
C LEU A 103 -2.74 -0.56 -8.56
N ARG A 104 -3.59 0.15 -7.83
CA ARG A 104 -5.04 -0.06 -7.94
C ARG A 104 -5.52 0.08 -9.38
N GLN A 105 -5.12 1.14 -10.07
CA GLN A 105 -5.55 1.42 -11.44
C GLN A 105 -5.00 0.41 -12.45
N GLN A 106 -3.80 -0.11 -12.22
CA GLN A 106 -3.11 -1.01 -13.15
C GLN A 106 -3.41 -2.49 -12.87
N VAL A 107 -3.46 -2.88 -11.60
CA VAL A 107 -3.54 -4.30 -11.21
C VAL A 107 -4.99 -4.75 -11.00
N ALA A 108 -5.83 -3.93 -10.34
CA ALA A 108 -7.16 -4.35 -9.97
C ALA A 108 -8.07 -4.73 -11.15
N PRO A 109 -8.11 -3.99 -12.28
CA PRO A 109 -8.95 -4.39 -13.41
C PRO A 109 -8.51 -5.71 -14.06
N THR A 110 -7.18 -5.91 -14.19
CA THR A 110 -6.62 -7.14 -14.74
C THR A 110 -6.91 -8.32 -13.82
N PHE A 111 -6.72 -8.13 -12.51
CA PHE A 111 -7.05 -9.13 -11.51
C PHE A 111 -8.54 -9.50 -11.54
N ALA A 112 -9.42 -8.51 -11.62
CA ALA A 112 -10.86 -8.73 -11.72
C ALA A 112 -11.21 -9.60 -12.94
N SER A 113 -10.62 -9.30 -14.10
CA SER A 113 -10.83 -10.06 -15.33
C SER A 113 -10.34 -11.52 -15.21
N ILE A 114 -9.16 -11.75 -14.64
CA ILE A 114 -8.64 -13.11 -14.39
C ILE A 114 -9.58 -13.85 -13.45
N PHE A 115 -9.98 -13.19 -12.37
CA PHE A 115 -10.83 -13.79 -11.36
C PHE A 115 -12.19 -14.17 -11.93
N ASP A 116 -12.83 -13.28 -12.71
CA ASP A 116 -14.11 -13.54 -13.35
C ASP A 116 -14.01 -14.72 -14.35
N ALA A 117 -12.91 -14.79 -15.10
CA ALA A 117 -12.66 -15.93 -16.01
C ALA A 117 -12.50 -17.25 -15.23
N GLN A 118 -11.78 -17.25 -14.12
CA GLN A 118 -11.57 -18.44 -13.28
C GLN A 118 -12.83 -18.88 -12.53
N THR A 119 -13.74 -17.97 -12.24
CA THR A 119 -14.99 -18.26 -11.52
C THR A 119 -16.19 -18.44 -12.45
N ALA A 120 -16.05 -18.20 -13.75
CA ALA A 120 -17.10 -18.36 -14.73
C ALA A 120 -17.72 -19.77 -14.68
N GLY A 121 -19.08 -19.85 -14.68
CA GLY A 121 -19.80 -21.11 -14.57
C GLY A 121 -19.68 -21.83 -13.22
N THR A 122 -19.14 -21.17 -12.21
CA THR A 122 -19.11 -21.66 -10.83
C THR A 122 -20.15 -20.95 -9.96
N GLN A 123 -20.14 -21.29 -8.69
CA GLN A 123 -20.99 -20.70 -7.65
C GLN A 123 -20.29 -19.52 -6.94
N LEU A 124 -19.17 -19.04 -7.49
CA LEU A 124 -18.39 -17.93 -6.96
C LEU A 124 -18.67 -16.66 -7.76
N SER A 125 -18.92 -15.57 -7.08
CA SER A 125 -18.99 -14.23 -7.66
C SER A 125 -18.21 -13.23 -6.82
N ARG A 126 -17.65 -12.21 -7.47
CA ARG A 126 -16.97 -11.11 -6.77
C ARG A 126 -17.98 -10.20 -6.09
N VAL A 127 -17.60 -9.69 -4.92
CA VAL A 127 -18.30 -8.62 -4.22
C VAL A 127 -17.41 -7.37 -4.25
N GLY A 128 -17.80 -6.40 -5.10
CA GLY A 128 -17.02 -5.18 -5.31
C GLY A 128 -15.72 -5.39 -6.09
N ASP A 129 -14.94 -4.32 -6.17
CA ASP A 129 -13.62 -4.35 -6.81
C ASP A 129 -12.55 -4.90 -5.87
N PRO A 130 -11.47 -5.52 -6.42
CA PRO A 130 -10.33 -5.93 -5.62
C PRO A 130 -9.67 -4.72 -4.97
N ARG A 131 -9.30 -4.87 -3.70
CA ARG A 131 -8.46 -3.90 -3.01
C ARG A 131 -7.00 -4.26 -3.18
N VAL A 132 -6.14 -3.26 -3.32
CA VAL A 132 -4.69 -3.44 -3.47
C VAL A 132 -4.00 -2.58 -2.41
N TYR A 133 -3.34 -3.21 -1.46
CA TYR A 133 -2.62 -2.51 -0.40
C TYR A 133 -1.23 -3.09 -0.18
N GLY A 134 -0.34 -2.27 0.33
CA GLY A 134 1.04 -2.65 0.59
C GLY A 134 1.37 -2.60 2.08
N THR A 135 2.39 -3.34 2.45
CA THR A 135 2.95 -3.27 3.79
C THR A 135 4.22 -2.44 3.75
N PHE A 136 4.20 -1.31 4.45
CA PHE A 136 5.37 -0.45 4.61
C PHE A 136 6.18 -0.94 5.81
N PHE A 137 7.19 -1.78 5.56
CA PHE A 137 8.08 -2.26 6.62
C PHE A 137 9.43 -1.55 6.59
N PRO A 138 9.98 -1.25 7.74
CA PRO A 138 11.35 -0.80 7.88
C PRO A 138 12.34 -1.92 7.53
N GLY A 139 13.48 -1.53 7.01
CA GLY A 139 14.54 -2.49 6.66
C GLY A 139 14.21 -3.31 5.43
N HIS A 140 13.32 -2.83 4.57
CA HIS A 140 13.16 -3.40 3.24
C HIS A 140 14.48 -3.35 2.51
N ASP A 141 14.89 -4.50 2.06
CA ASP A 141 15.82 -4.61 0.96
C ASP A 141 15.27 -3.76 -0.20
N ALA A 142 16.05 -2.77 -0.65
CA ALA A 142 15.67 -1.90 -1.78
C ALA A 142 15.42 -2.68 -3.08
N SER A 143 15.59 -3.99 -3.06
CA SER A 143 15.39 -4.91 -4.17
C SER A 143 14.01 -5.57 -4.20
N ARG A 144 13.17 -5.43 -3.14
CA ARG A 144 11.85 -6.09 -3.09
C ARG A 144 10.81 -5.37 -2.25
N VAL A 145 9.55 -5.52 -2.65
CA VAL A 145 8.38 -5.03 -1.92
C VAL A 145 7.22 -6.01 -2.02
N PHE A 146 6.26 -5.91 -1.10
CA PHE A 146 5.11 -6.79 -1.05
C PHE A 146 3.82 -5.99 -1.05
N ILE A 147 2.85 -6.46 -1.83
CA ILE A 147 1.47 -5.99 -1.81
C ILE A 147 0.52 -7.15 -1.56
N THR A 148 -0.68 -6.84 -1.13
CA THR A 148 -1.78 -7.80 -1.05
C THR A 148 -2.91 -7.36 -1.98
N ILE A 149 -3.40 -8.27 -2.81
CA ILE A 149 -4.65 -8.13 -3.57
C ILE A 149 -5.72 -8.88 -2.78
N ASP A 150 -6.78 -8.18 -2.40
CA ASP A 150 -7.81 -8.67 -1.47
C ASP A 150 -9.18 -8.58 -2.14
N GLN A 151 -9.87 -9.73 -2.29
CA GLN A 151 -11.16 -9.82 -2.96
C GLN A 151 -12.20 -10.52 -2.09
N ASN A 152 -13.29 -9.81 -1.84
CA ASN A 152 -14.48 -10.39 -1.23
C ASN A 152 -15.31 -11.15 -2.26
N LEU A 153 -15.92 -12.24 -1.82
CA LEU A 153 -16.66 -13.19 -2.63
C LEU A 153 -18.01 -13.52 -2.02
N ASN A 154 -18.99 -13.77 -2.88
CA ASN A 154 -20.19 -14.50 -2.54
C ASN A 154 -20.11 -15.93 -3.08
N VAL A 155 -20.54 -16.91 -2.29
CA VAL A 155 -20.55 -18.34 -2.61
C VAL A 155 -21.97 -18.86 -2.54
N GLU A 156 -22.57 -19.11 -3.71
CA GLU A 156 -23.94 -19.64 -3.81
C GLU A 156 -23.90 -21.14 -4.10
N ILE A 157 -24.29 -21.97 -3.14
CA ILE A 157 -24.34 -23.42 -3.30
C ILE A 157 -25.80 -23.89 -3.22
N SER A 158 -26.30 -24.47 -4.30
CA SER A 158 -27.67 -24.98 -4.34
C SER A 158 -28.02 -25.82 -3.12
N ASN A 159 -29.13 -25.48 -2.47
CA ASN A 159 -29.63 -26.11 -1.24
C ASN A 159 -28.77 -25.90 0.03
N TRP A 160 -27.81 -24.97 -0.01
CA TRP A 160 -27.05 -24.53 1.15
C TRP A 160 -27.29 -23.05 1.38
N PRO A 161 -27.06 -22.53 2.60
CA PRO A 161 -27.00 -21.10 2.80
C PRO A 161 -25.89 -20.46 1.95
N ASP A 162 -26.09 -19.23 1.51
CA ASP A 162 -25.04 -18.44 0.91
C ASP A 162 -23.96 -18.12 1.94
N TYR A 163 -22.71 -18.09 1.49
CA TYR A 163 -21.56 -17.79 2.33
C TYR A 163 -20.79 -16.59 1.78
N SER A 164 -20.33 -15.74 2.68
CA SER A 164 -19.28 -14.78 2.36
C SER A 164 -17.93 -15.46 2.44
N ALA A 165 -17.08 -15.17 1.49
CA ALA A 165 -15.70 -15.63 1.48
C ALA A 165 -14.76 -14.48 1.11
N ASN A 166 -13.47 -14.68 1.34
CA ASN A 166 -12.44 -13.72 0.99
C ASN A 166 -11.21 -14.48 0.49
N VAL A 167 -10.57 -13.93 -0.53
CA VAL A 167 -9.27 -14.42 -0.98
C VAL A 167 -8.26 -13.27 -1.00
N LYS A 168 -7.07 -13.55 -0.50
CA LYS A 168 -5.92 -12.64 -0.53
C LYS A 168 -4.77 -13.29 -1.27
N TYR A 169 -4.16 -12.51 -2.18
CA TYR A 169 -2.94 -12.90 -2.86
C TYR A 169 -1.83 -11.93 -2.46
N ASP A 170 -0.77 -12.48 -1.88
CA ASP A 170 0.43 -11.72 -1.57
C ASP A 170 1.35 -11.76 -2.79
N VAL A 171 1.59 -10.59 -3.37
CA VAL A 171 2.42 -10.39 -4.56
C VAL A 171 3.74 -9.76 -4.14
N GLU A 172 4.83 -10.33 -4.60
CA GLU A 172 6.17 -9.79 -4.44
C GLU A 172 6.60 -9.12 -5.75
N PHE A 173 7.01 -7.84 -5.68
CA PHE A 173 7.78 -7.19 -6.73
C PHE A 173 9.24 -7.13 -6.30
N TYR A 174 10.15 -7.50 -7.21
CA TYR A 174 11.58 -7.59 -6.90
C TYR A 174 12.45 -7.25 -8.10
N LEU A 175 13.71 -6.91 -7.82
CA LEU A 175 14.72 -6.70 -8.84
C LEU A 175 15.63 -7.92 -8.97
N SER A 176 15.84 -8.36 -10.21
CA SER A 176 16.82 -9.39 -10.56
C SER A 176 17.59 -8.95 -11.81
N GLY A 177 18.91 -8.90 -11.72
CA GLY A 177 19.75 -8.37 -12.80
C GLY A 177 19.38 -6.93 -13.22
N GLY A 178 18.88 -6.12 -12.30
CA GLY A 178 18.38 -4.77 -12.59
C GLY A 178 17.00 -4.73 -13.26
N LYS A 179 16.34 -5.84 -13.49
CA LYS A 179 15.00 -5.92 -14.08
C LYS A 179 13.93 -6.06 -12.99
N LEU A 180 12.80 -5.42 -13.22
CA LEU A 180 11.64 -5.52 -12.33
C LEU A 180 10.81 -6.75 -12.68
N HIS A 181 10.53 -7.56 -11.68
CA HIS A 181 9.71 -8.78 -11.75
C HIS A 181 8.60 -8.73 -10.70
N GLY A 182 7.54 -9.52 -10.93
CA GLY A 182 6.46 -9.65 -9.97
C GLY A 182 5.79 -11.01 -10.04
N TYR A 183 5.49 -11.60 -8.90
CA TYR A 183 4.77 -12.86 -8.85
C TYR A 183 3.87 -13.00 -7.62
N ALA A 184 2.77 -13.74 -7.77
CA ALA A 184 1.88 -14.09 -6.69
C ALA A 184 2.51 -15.21 -5.84
N ARG A 185 3.05 -14.84 -4.68
CA ARG A 185 3.83 -15.73 -3.81
C ARG A 185 2.93 -16.65 -3.00
N TRP A 186 1.95 -16.09 -2.31
CA TRP A 186 1.01 -16.81 -1.46
C TRP A 186 -0.42 -16.44 -1.77
N SER A 187 -1.32 -17.35 -1.41
CA SER A 187 -2.75 -17.08 -1.40
C SER A 187 -3.38 -17.62 -0.13
N ARG A 188 -4.32 -16.89 0.41
CA ARG A 188 -5.09 -17.25 1.60
C ARG A 188 -6.56 -17.14 1.28
N VAL A 189 -7.32 -18.16 1.65
CA VAL A 189 -8.76 -18.22 1.46
C VAL A 189 -9.41 -18.28 2.83
N TRP A 190 -10.39 -17.45 3.05
CA TRP A 190 -11.22 -17.46 4.23
C TRP A 190 -12.68 -17.62 3.83
N VAL A 191 -13.45 -18.36 4.64
CA VAL A 191 -14.90 -18.50 4.49
C VAL A 191 -15.52 -18.14 5.82
N GLU A 192 -16.60 -17.39 5.79
CA GLU A 192 -17.38 -17.03 6.96
C GLU A 192 -17.79 -18.27 7.77
N SER A 193 -17.79 -18.15 9.11
CA SER A 193 -18.12 -19.25 10.00
C SER A 193 -19.61 -19.65 9.87
N GLY A 194 -19.86 -20.94 9.69
CA GLY A 194 -21.21 -21.49 9.53
C GLY A 194 -21.20 -23.01 9.51
N LEU A 195 -22.39 -23.61 9.41
CA LEU A 195 -22.59 -25.06 9.56
C LEU A 195 -21.73 -25.90 8.60
N PHE A 196 -21.45 -25.40 7.39
CA PHE A 196 -20.71 -26.11 6.35
C PHE A 196 -19.46 -25.34 5.88
N SER A 197 -18.97 -24.36 6.63
CA SER A 197 -17.88 -23.47 6.23
C SER A 197 -16.61 -24.21 5.79
N SER A 198 -16.24 -25.30 6.49
CA SER A 198 -15.09 -26.14 6.11
C SER A 198 -15.28 -26.80 4.74
N ARG A 199 -16.46 -27.34 4.46
CA ARG A 199 -16.76 -27.97 3.16
C ARG A 199 -16.82 -26.94 2.03
N VAL A 200 -17.32 -25.74 2.30
CA VAL A 200 -17.29 -24.64 1.34
C VAL A 200 -15.85 -24.26 1.06
N HIS A 201 -15.04 -24.07 2.10
CA HIS A 201 -13.60 -23.79 1.96
C HIS A 201 -12.89 -24.84 1.08
N ASP A 202 -13.05 -26.14 1.40
CA ASP A 202 -12.41 -27.24 0.68
C ASP A 202 -12.82 -27.30 -0.79
N ARG A 203 -14.00 -26.82 -1.13
CA ARG A 203 -14.52 -26.77 -2.50
C ARG A 203 -13.94 -25.60 -3.30
N ILE A 204 -13.78 -24.43 -2.69
CA ILE A 204 -13.37 -23.21 -3.42
C ILE A 204 -11.86 -22.96 -3.37
N ALA A 205 -11.20 -23.32 -2.27
CA ALA A 205 -9.80 -22.98 -2.03
C ALA A 205 -8.83 -23.52 -3.11
N PRO A 206 -8.93 -24.78 -3.59
CA PRO A 206 -8.03 -25.27 -4.62
C PRO A 206 -8.06 -24.43 -5.91
N ARG A 207 -9.25 -23.98 -6.30
CA ARG A 207 -9.43 -23.16 -7.49
C ARG A 207 -8.83 -21.77 -7.31
N LEU A 208 -9.11 -21.14 -6.17
CA LEU A 208 -8.59 -19.83 -5.83
C LEU A 208 -7.05 -19.85 -5.70
N HIS A 209 -6.50 -20.91 -5.10
CA HIS A 209 -5.04 -21.09 -5.06
C HIS A 209 -4.44 -21.31 -6.45
N GLY A 210 -5.16 -21.97 -7.35
CA GLY A 210 -4.74 -22.21 -8.75
C GLY A 210 -4.57 -20.91 -9.55
N ALA A 211 -5.34 -19.87 -9.27
CA ALA A 211 -5.28 -18.59 -9.97
C ALA A 211 -3.93 -17.82 -9.82
N LYS A 212 -3.05 -18.23 -8.90
CA LYS A 212 -1.73 -17.58 -8.71
C LYS A 212 -0.89 -17.56 -9.98
N GLY A 213 -0.94 -18.61 -10.77
CA GLY A 213 -0.18 -18.71 -12.02
C GLY A 213 -0.62 -17.65 -13.03
N ASP A 214 -1.92 -17.48 -13.21
CA ASP A 214 -2.49 -16.50 -14.14
C ASP A 214 -2.23 -15.07 -13.66
N ILE A 215 -2.35 -14.83 -12.36
CA ILE A 215 -2.02 -13.53 -11.74
C ILE A 215 -0.55 -13.20 -11.98
N THR A 216 0.37 -14.13 -11.76
CA THR A 216 1.79 -13.95 -12.01
C THR A 216 2.05 -13.62 -13.48
N SER A 217 1.47 -14.37 -14.40
CA SER A 217 1.64 -14.14 -15.84
C SER A 217 1.11 -12.78 -16.29
N ALA A 218 -0.01 -12.33 -15.72
CA ALA A 218 -0.57 -11.02 -16.00
C ALA A 218 0.31 -9.89 -15.48
N ILE A 219 0.85 -10.03 -14.27
CA ILE A 219 1.77 -9.05 -13.67
C ILE A 219 3.03 -8.93 -14.53
N GLU A 220 3.68 -10.04 -14.87
CA GLU A 220 4.87 -10.05 -15.74
C GLU A 220 4.59 -9.44 -17.12
N SER A 221 3.42 -9.72 -17.70
CA SER A 221 3.00 -9.10 -18.95
C SER A 221 2.87 -7.58 -18.85
N GLN A 222 2.33 -7.06 -17.75
CA GLN A 222 2.26 -5.61 -17.52
C GLN A 222 3.62 -4.99 -17.26
N LEU A 223 4.53 -5.70 -16.60
CA LEU A 223 5.89 -5.25 -16.34
C LEU A 223 6.78 -5.27 -17.59
N ALA A 224 6.37 -5.96 -18.65
CA ALA A 224 7.12 -6.00 -19.92
C ALA A 224 7.39 -4.61 -20.53
N VAL A 225 6.55 -3.61 -20.24
CA VAL A 225 6.79 -2.20 -20.64
C VAL A 225 8.11 -1.64 -20.08
N PHE A 226 8.60 -2.19 -18.99
CA PHE A 226 9.86 -1.82 -18.34
C PHE A 226 11.05 -2.68 -18.76
N SER A 227 10.87 -3.67 -19.65
CA SER A 227 11.90 -4.65 -20.03
C SER A 227 13.19 -4.03 -20.57
N THR A 228 13.10 -2.87 -21.24
CA THR A 228 14.25 -2.16 -21.81
C THR A 228 15.01 -1.31 -20.78
N ARG A 229 14.48 -1.15 -19.57
CA ARG A 229 15.08 -0.32 -18.52
C ARG A 229 15.76 -1.18 -17.46
N ASN A 230 16.74 -0.60 -16.77
CA ASN A 230 17.33 -1.16 -15.57
C ASN A 230 17.01 -0.26 -14.38
N PHE A 231 16.86 -0.88 -13.22
CA PHE A 231 16.49 -0.21 -11.98
C PHE A 231 17.48 -0.55 -10.87
N SER A 232 17.71 0.40 -9.99
CA SER A 232 18.58 0.27 -8.82
C SER A 232 17.79 -0.06 -7.55
N SER A 233 16.50 0.33 -7.49
CA SER A 233 15.65 0.00 -6.35
C SER A 233 14.17 -0.01 -6.72
N VAL A 234 13.38 -0.71 -5.89
CA VAL A 234 11.93 -0.73 -5.91
C VAL A 234 11.39 -0.41 -4.52
N TYR A 235 10.32 0.37 -4.43
CA TYR A 235 9.70 0.72 -3.16
C TYR A 235 8.20 1.01 -3.32
N LEU A 236 7.47 1.04 -2.21
CA LEU A 236 6.05 1.40 -2.19
C LEU A 236 5.85 2.81 -1.66
N LEU A 237 4.82 3.46 -2.17
CA LEU A 237 4.33 4.74 -1.70
C LEU A 237 2.87 4.60 -1.30
N PRO A 238 2.42 5.25 -0.22
CA PRO A 238 1.00 5.43 0.01
C PRO A 238 0.36 6.14 -1.18
N GLY A 239 -0.76 5.65 -1.64
CA GLY A 239 -1.50 6.27 -2.75
C GLY A 239 -2.83 6.87 -2.30
N PRO A 240 -3.49 7.67 -3.15
CA PRO A 240 -2.92 8.30 -4.35
C PRO A 240 -1.76 9.23 -3.99
N GLN A 241 -0.82 9.40 -4.91
CA GLN A 241 0.28 10.34 -4.65
C GLN A 241 -0.25 11.77 -4.68
N PRO A 242 0.02 12.57 -3.64
CA PRO A 242 -0.29 13.97 -3.70
C PRO A 242 0.50 14.64 -4.84
N ASP A 243 -0.13 15.54 -5.56
CA ASP A 243 0.61 16.47 -6.41
C ASP A 243 1.69 17.14 -5.55
N MET A 244 2.91 17.23 -6.06
CA MET A 244 4.05 17.81 -5.35
C MET A 244 3.82 19.28 -4.93
N ASN A 245 2.80 19.92 -5.47
CA ASN A 245 2.41 21.29 -5.15
C ASN A 245 1.14 21.39 -4.29
N GLN A 246 0.51 20.27 -3.94
CA GLN A 246 -0.71 20.27 -3.14
C GLN A 246 -0.42 19.80 -1.72
N PHE A 247 -1.04 20.49 -0.79
CA PHE A 247 -1.16 20.08 0.60
C PHE A 247 -2.58 19.58 0.82
N GLY A 248 -2.76 18.44 1.45
CA GLY A 248 -4.09 17.91 1.70
C GLY A 248 -4.09 16.71 2.61
N PHE A 249 -5.25 16.45 3.20
CA PHE A 249 -5.53 15.17 3.84
C PHE A 249 -6.04 14.23 2.78
N PHE A 250 -5.36 13.10 2.65
CA PHE A 250 -5.75 12.05 1.74
C PHE A 250 -6.42 10.95 2.57
N ALA A 251 -7.68 10.67 2.26
CA ALA A 251 -8.27 9.45 2.75
C ALA A 251 -7.49 8.31 2.09
N ARG A 252 -6.68 7.63 2.87
CA ARG A 252 -6.14 6.35 2.46
C ARG A 252 -7.20 5.30 2.76
N TYR A 253 -7.59 4.63 1.72
CA TYR A 253 -8.24 3.35 1.83
C TYR A 253 -7.17 2.29 1.65
N ASP A 254 -7.36 1.10 2.19
CA ASP A 254 -6.42 -0.02 2.11
C ASP A 254 -6.01 -0.42 0.68
N ASP A 255 -6.63 0.17 -0.32
CA ASP A 255 -6.42 -0.10 -1.74
C ASP A 255 -5.65 1.00 -2.48
N ASP A 256 -5.11 1.99 -1.76
CA ASP A 256 -4.35 3.08 -2.36
C ASP A 256 -2.84 2.91 -2.11
N VAL A 257 -2.18 2.22 -3.02
CA VAL A 257 -0.73 2.03 -3.01
C VAL A 257 -0.13 2.23 -4.39
N CYS A 258 1.06 2.83 -4.45
CA CYS A 258 1.84 2.97 -5.67
C CYS A 258 3.15 2.18 -5.59
N LEU A 259 3.51 1.53 -6.68
CA LEU A 259 4.84 0.97 -6.88
C LEU A 259 5.73 2.05 -7.45
N ALA A 260 6.90 2.26 -6.86
CA ALA A 260 7.91 3.17 -7.37
C ALA A 260 9.19 2.42 -7.71
N VAL A 261 9.79 2.74 -8.84
CA VAL A 261 11.06 2.17 -9.28
C VAL A 261 12.03 3.27 -9.66
N VAL A 262 13.30 3.06 -9.35
CA VAL A 262 14.40 4.00 -9.56
C VAL A 262 15.19 3.54 -10.76
N PRO A 263 15.17 4.25 -11.89
CA PRO A 263 16.04 3.97 -13.03
C PRO A 263 17.52 4.11 -12.65
N ASN A 264 18.38 3.29 -13.29
CA ASN A 264 19.83 3.43 -13.20
C ASN A 264 20.32 4.64 -14.01
#